data_08d0c31f91a71e99949e9fe41f2222fb
#
_entry.id   08d0c31f91a71e99949e9fe41f2222fb
#
_cell.length_a   1.000
_cell.length_b   1.000
_cell.length_c   1.000
_cell.angle_alpha   90.00
_cell.angle_beta   90.00
_cell.angle_gamma   90.00
#
_symmetry.space_group_name_H-M   'P 1'
#
loop_
_entity.id
_entity.type
_entity.pdbx_description
1 polymer ?
#
loop_
_entity_poly.entity_id
_entity_poly.type
_entity_poly.pdbx_seq_one_letter_code
_entity_poly.pdbx_strand_id
1 'polypeptide(L)'
;MQPGKVPLAGARAVRSGTQCFVTFASVRALASSQLIPHICMATSTVFKQDVACCCRSEAYQYFVEQLPALHTCEGLLRAAIGISMHALDDLDPDRVEQRLQILSLRVRERAPSRRAAAILANMHAVLFEEEGFGGNLDRYYNALNSYIPAILNTRRGLPVTLSLIYKVVGQWAGLTIQGINAPGHFMVRVRCDDHWMIVDPFFGGQMLTRSEAFDRLDRIAGKPLPRHGDLLAAPTHQQWLVRILGNLRQLFTNEGRRDDLAAMTELTQALNAV
;
A
#
# COMPACT_ATOMS: atom_id res chain seq x y z
N MET A 1 46.62 2.76 0.78
CA MET A 1 45.69 3.90 0.78
C MET A 1 44.30 3.41 1.17
N GLN A 2 43.85 3.70 2.36
CA GLN A 2 42.52 3.32 2.85
C GLN A 2 41.55 4.48 2.56
N PRO A 3 40.29 4.22 2.15
CA PRO A 3 39.27 5.29 2.07
C PRO A 3 38.60 5.49 3.43
N GLY A 4 38.39 6.77 3.76
CA GLY A 4 37.99 7.28 5.05
C GLY A 4 36.54 6.97 5.44
N LYS A 5 36.36 6.82 6.74
CA LYS A 5 35.08 6.74 7.45
C LYS A 5 34.41 8.11 7.48
N VAL A 6 33.14 8.16 7.12
CA VAL A 6 32.24 9.30 7.38
C VAL A 6 31.49 9.03 8.68
N PRO A 7 31.43 9.94 9.65
CA PRO A 7 30.70 9.73 10.91
C PRO A 7 29.23 10.07 10.77
N LEU A 8 28.37 9.16 11.23
CA LEU A 8 26.94 9.39 11.46
C LEU A 8 26.76 10.26 12.72
N ALA A 9 26.19 11.44 12.54
CA ALA A 9 25.81 12.34 13.62
C ALA A 9 24.59 11.82 14.39
N GLY A 10 24.65 11.93 15.73
CA GLY A 10 23.72 11.40 16.68
C GLY A 10 22.34 12.06 16.68
N ALA A 11 21.32 11.25 16.83
CA ALA A 11 19.97 11.66 17.19
C ALA A 11 19.83 11.63 18.73
N ARG A 12 19.55 12.78 19.32
CA ARG A 12 19.20 12.95 20.74
C ARG A 12 17.79 12.40 20.99
N ALA A 13 17.66 11.54 21.97
CA ALA A 13 16.39 11.11 22.54
C ALA A 13 15.76 12.25 23.35
N VAL A 14 14.49 12.53 23.13
CA VAL A 14 13.64 13.30 24.03
C VAL A 14 12.60 12.36 24.62
N ARG A 15 12.64 12.20 25.95
CA ARG A 15 11.64 11.52 26.78
C ARG A 15 10.54 12.50 27.17
N SER A 16 9.32 11.99 27.25
CA SER A 16 8.22 12.21 28.21
C SER A 16 6.90 12.03 27.46
N GLY A 17 5.98 11.16 27.78
CA GLY A 17 5.40 10.90 29.11
C GLY A 17 4.09 11.65 29.24
N THR A 18 2.94 11.01 28.93
CA THR A 18 1.73 11.14 29.75
C THR A 18 0.60 10.31 29.08
N GLN A 19 0.20 9.25 29.76
CA GLN A 19 -1.07 8.54 29.53
C GLN A 19 -2.20 9.40 30.05
N CYS A 20 -3.21 9.69 29.22
CA CYS A 20 -4.52 10.16 29.69
C CYS A 20 -5.53 9.02 29.61
N PHE A 21 -5.92 8.52 30.77
CA PHE A 21 -7.12 7.69 30.95
C PHE A 21 -8.36 8.60 30.93
N VAL A 22 -9.32 8.28 30.09
CA VAL A 22 -10.66 8.88 30.17
C VAL A 22 -11.63 7.83 30.73
N THR A 23 -12.12 8.11 31.93
CA THR A 23 -13.14 7.35 32.66
C THR A 23 -14.52 7.59 32.08
N PHE A 24 -15.24 6.51 31.82
CA PHE A 24 -16.67 6.53 31.49
C PHE A 24 -17.50 6.80 32.75
N ALA A 25 -18.33 7.85 32.75
CA ALA A 25 -19.38 8.08 33.73
C ALA A 25 -20.71 7.61 33.15
N SER A 26 -21.34 6.70 33.89
CA SER A 26 -22.70 6.20 33.69
C SER A 26 -23.73 7.27 33.93
N VAL A 27 -24.71 7.43 33.05
CA VAL A 27 -25.98 8.14 33.35
C VAL A 27 -27.15 7.17 33.18
N ARG A 28 -27.89 6.98 34.27
CA ARG A 28 -29.08 6.14 34.41
C ARG A 28 -30.29 6.80 33.78
N ALA A 29 -31.16 5.94 33.27
CA ALA A 29 -32.45 6.19 32.68
C ALA A 29 -33.47 6.77 33.64
N LEU A 30 -34.41 7.56 33.11
CA LEU A 30 -35.77 7.71 33.63
C LEU A 30 -36.76 7.53 32.48
N ALA A 31 -37.65 6.57 32.70
CA ALA A 31 -38.75 6.21 31.81
C ALA A 31 -39.94 7.14 32.05
N SER A 32 -40.63 7.53 31.00
CA SER A 32 -42.06 7.82 31.04
C SER A 32 -42.71 7.51 29.69
N SER A 33 -43.73 6.71 29.79
CA SER A 33 -44.60 6.19 28.74
C SER A 33 -45.56 7.25 28.22
N GLN A 34 -45.76 7.35 26.89
CA GLN A 34 -47.08 7.66 26.29
C GLN A 34 -47.20 7.08 24.88
N LEU A 35 -48.39 6.59 24.57
CA LEU A 35 -48.80 5.80 23.43
C LEU A 35 -49.14 6.64 22.16
N ILE A 36 -48.75 6.08 20.95
CA ILE A 36 -49.53 5.88 19.70
C ILE A 36 -49.66 7.09 18.74
N PRO A 37 -49.75 6.92 17.37
CA PRO A 37 -50.06 5.76 16.55
C PRO A 37 -49.09 5.47 15.36
N HIS A 38 -49.25 4.30 14.80
CA HIS A 38 -48.65 3.79 13.58
C HIS A 38 -48.81 4.74 12.38
N ILE A 39 -47.65 5.20 11.85
CA ILE A 39 -47.52 5.61 10.46
C ILE A 39 -46.37 4.79 9.89
N CYS A 40 -46.74 3.91 8.95
CA CYS A 40 -45.81 3.18 8.12
C CYS A 40 -45.09 4.19 7.22
N MET A 41 -43.92 4.65 7.66
CA MET A 41 -42.99 5.37 6.78
C MET A 41 -41.89 4.41 6.38
N ALA A 42 -41.87 4.09 5.07
CA ALA A 42 -40.74 3.49 4.44
C ALA A 42 -39.49 4.31 4.80
N THR A 43 -38.63 3.77 5.66
CA THR A 43 -37.30 4.33 5.89
C THR A 43 -36.48 4.09 4.64
N SER A 44 -36.51 5.04 3.71
CA SER A 44 -35.43 5.24 2.77
C SER A 44 -34.17 5.47 3.61
N THR A 45 -33.33 4.47 3.70
CA THR A 45 -31.97 4.62 4.19
C THR A 45 -31.25 5.51 3.17
N VAL A 46 -31.35 6.82 3.36
CA VAL A 46 -30.49 7.77 2.68
C VAL A 46 -29.10 7.47 3.23
N PHE A 47 -28.29 6.75 2.45
CA PHE A 47 -26.86 6.74 2.63
C PHE A 47 -26.44 8.22 2.67
N LYS A 48 -26.08 8.73 3.85
CA LYS A 48 -25.30 9.96 3.94
C LYS A 48 -24.07 9.72 3.08
N GLN A 49 -24.03 10.29 1.88
CA GLN A 49 -22.80 10.43 1.14
C GLN A 49 -21.89 11.26 2.05
N ASP A 50 -20.90 10.62 2.67
CA ASP A 50 -19.84 11.32 3.36
C ASP A 50 -19.13 12.16 2.30
N VAL A 51 -19.41 13.46 2.33
CA VAL A 51 -18.77 14.41 1.40
C VAL A 51 -17.36 14.61 1.91
N ALA A 52 -16.38 14.27 1.09
CA ALA A 52 -14.98 14.56 1.38
C ALA A 52 -14.82 16.08 1.62
N CYS A 53 -14.08 16.42 2.66
CA CYS A 53 -13.84 17.81 3.07
C CYS A 53 -12.49 18.32 2.55
N CYS A 54 -11.46 17.47 2.57
CA CYS A 54 -10.10 17.81 2.22
C CYS A 54 -9.58 16.97 1.03
N CYS A 55 -10.08 15.75 0.87
CA CYS A 55 -9.78 14.97 -0.33
C CYS A 55 -10.52 15.54 -1.54
N ARG A 56 -9.87 15.59 -2.69
CA ARG A 56 -10.54 15.96 -3.95
C ARG A 56 -11.75 15.03 -4.16
N SER A 57 -12.91 15.62 -4.45
CA SER A 57 -14.18 14.89 -4.52
C SER A 57 -14.14 13.71 -5.50
N GLU A 58 -13.55 13.90 -6.69
CA GLU A 58 -13.40 12.84 -7.69
C GLU A 58 -12.51 11.70 -7.19
N ALA A 59 -11.39 12.03 -6.52
CA ALA A 59 -10.48 11.05 -5.95
C ALA A 59 -11.15 10.23 -4.84
N TYR A 60 -11.89 10.91 -3.97
CA TYR A 60 -12.62 10.27 -2.88
C TYR A 60 -13.72 9.32 -3.42
N GLN A 61 -14.54 9.80 -4.34
CA GLN A 61 -15.61 9.00 -4.95
C GLN A 61 -15.02 7.78 -5.67
N TYR A 62 -14.02 7.99 -6.52
CA TYR A 62 -13.36 6.89 -7.22
C TYR A 62 -12.78 5.86 -6.25
N PHE A 63 -12.13 6.31 -5.17
CA PHE A 63 -11.57 5.42 -4.14
C PHE A 63 -12.66 4.58 -3.47
N VAL A 64 -13.75 5.22 -3.00
CA VAL A 64 -14.84 4.55 -2.28
C VAL A 64 -15.56 3.53 -3.17
N GLU A 65 -15.75 3.84 -4.45
CA GLU A 65 -16.35 2.91 -5.43
C GLU A 65 -15.55 1.60 -5.59
N GLN A 66 -14.26 1.58 -5.28
CA GLN A 66 -13.44 0.38 -5.38
C GLN A 66 -13.50 -0.52 -4.13
N LEU A 67 -13.94 0.00 -2.99
CA LEU A 67 -13.89 -0.72 -1.72
C LEU A 67 -14.70 -2.04 -1.70
N PRO A 68 -15.89 -2.14 -2.33
CA PRO A 68 -16.61 -3.41 -2.42
C PRO A 68 -15.84 -4.50 -3.17
N ALA A 69 -15.00 -4.11 -4.14
CA ALA A 69 -14.16 -5.02 -4.93
C ALA A 69 -12.74 -5.18 -4.38
N LEU A 70 -12.44 -4.67 -3.18
CA LEU A 70 -11.09 -4.63 -2.61
C LEU A 70 -10.48 -6.03 -2.39
N HIS A 71 -11.28 -7.07 -2.33
CA HIS A 71 -10.81 -8.46 -2.27
C HIS A 71 -10.11 -8.91 -3.57
N THR A 72 -10.30 -8.21 -4.69
CA THR A 72 -9.65 -8.47 -5.99
C THR A 72 -8.35 -7.69 -6.16
N CYS A 73 -7.50 -8.12 -7.09
CA CYS A 73 -6.28 -7.41 -7.44
C CYS A 73 -6.58 -6.07 -8.12
N GLU A 74 -7.59 -6.06 -8.96
CA GLU A 74 -8.09 -4.89 -9.68
C GLU A 74 -8.64 -3.84 -8.72
N GLY A 75 -9.45 -4.24 -7.74
CA GLY A 75 -9.98 -3.34 -6.71
C GLY A 75 -8.86 -2.71 -5.87
N LEU A 76 -7.84 -3.50 -5.50
CA LEU A 76 -6.66 -2.97 -4.80
C LEU A 76 -5.89 -1.95 -5.67
N LEU A 77 -5.66 -2.26 -6.96
CA LEU A 77 -4.99 -1.35 -7.88
C LEU A 77 -5.76 -0.04 -8.04
N ARG A 78 -7.06 -0.13 -8.33
CA ARG A 78 -7.92 1.03 -8.56
C ARG A 78 -8.02 1.91 -7.33
N ALA A 79 -8.17 1.32 -6.14
CA ALA A 79 -8.13 2.09 -4.90
C ALA A 79 -6.78 2.82 -4.71
N ALA A 80 -5.64 2.19 -5.05
CA ALA A 80 -4.34 2.85 -5.02
C ALA A 80 -4.20 3.96 -6.08
N ILE A 81 -4.85 3.82 -7.24
CA ILE A 81 -4.97 4.89 -8.24
C ILE A 81 -5.80 6.04 -7.68
N GLY A 82 -6.93 5.76 -7.01
CA GLY A 82 -7.77 6.77 -6.35
C GLY A 82 -6.99 7.62 -5.33
N ILE A 83 -6.10 7.00 -4.54
CA ILE A 83 -5.17 7.76 -3.66
C ILE A 83 -4.32 8.74 -4.49
N SER A 84 -3.84 8.33 -5.67
CA SER A 84 -3.00 9.15 -6.53
C SER A 84 -3.76 10.33 -7.16
N MET A 85 -5.07 10.16 -7.42
CA MET A 85 -5.94 11.20 -8.01
C MET A 85 -6.09 12.42 -7.11
N HIS A 86 -5.87 12.29 -5.79
CA HIS A 86 -5.88 13.44 -4.89
C HIS A 86 -4.78 14.45 -5.22
N ALA A 87 -3.62 13.98 -5.63
CA ALA A 87 -2.42 14.80 -5.82
C ALA A 87 -2.05 15.04 -7.29
N LEU A 88 -2.58 14.25 -8.20
CA LEU A 88 -2.25 14.30 -9.63
C LEU A 88 -3.48 14.76 -10.41
N ASP A 89 -3.36 15.93 -11.04
CA ASP A 89 -4.40 16.47 -11.90
C ASP A 89 -4.54 15.66 -13.21
N ASP A 90 -5.73 15.67 -13.80
CA ASP A 90 -6.04 15.06 -15.09
C ASP A 90 -5.60 13.58 -15.22
N LEU A 91 -5.61 12.86 -14.11
CA LEU A 91 -5.25 11.46 -14.08
C LEU A 91 -6.39 10.62 -14.66
N ASP A 92 -6.07 9.89 -15.73
CA ASP A 92 -6.95 8.90 -16.35
C ASP A 92 -6.61 7.50 -15.78
N PRO A 93 -7.47 6.90 -14.93
CA PRO A 93 -7.25 5.58 -14.35
C PRO A 93 -7.08 4.48 -15.39
N ASP A 94 -7.84 4.53 -16.48
CA ASP A 94 -7.81 3.51 -17.52
C ASP A 94 -6.45 3.47 -18.22
N ARG A 95 -5.83 4.63 -18.44
CA ARG A 95 -4.47 4.70 -18.99
C ARG A 95 -3.43 4.09 -18.06
N VAL A 96 -3.60 4.23 -16.75
CA VAL A 96 -2.71 3.60 -15.78
C VAL A 96 -2.83 2.08 -15.85
N GLU A 97 -4.06 1.56 -15.89
CA GLU A 97 -4.31 0.13 -16.04
C GLU A 97 -3.76 -0.41 -17.36
N GLN A 98 -4.00 0.28 -18.48
CA GLN A 98 -3.47 -0.12 -19.80
C GLN A 98 -1.96 -0.24 -19.82
N ARG A 99 -1.24 0.68 -19.16
CA ARG A 99 0.23 0.61 -19.07
C ARG A 99 0.69 -0.65 -18.30
N LEU A 100 0.01 -1.01 -17.23
CA LEU A 100 0.31 -2.23 -16.47
C LEU A 100 -0.07 -3.49 -17.26
N GLN A 101 -1.17 -3.45 -18.02
CA GLN A 101 -1.56 -4.53 -18.92
C GLN A 101 -0.52 -4.77 -20.02
N ILE A 102 0.01 -3.70 -20.62
CA ILE A 102 1.08 -3.81 -21.63
C ILE A 102 2.32 -4.49 -21.03
N LEU A 103 2.73 -4.13 -19.81
CA LEU A 103 3.83 -4.80 -19.12
C LEU A 103 3.55 -6.29 -18.90
N SER A 104 2.35 -6.62 -18.45
CA SER A 104 1.92 -8.00 -18.25
C SER A 104 1.91 -8.82 -19.56
N LEU A 105 1.41 -8.23 -20.65
CA LEU A 105 1.41 -8.87 -21.96
C LEU A 105 2.84 -9.14 -22.46
N ARG A 106 3.75 -8.16 -22.33
CA ARG A 106 5.17 -8.34 -22.67
C ARG A 106 5.80 -9.50 -21.91
N VAL A 107 5.50 -9.63 -20.61
CA VAL A 107 5.97 -10.76 -19.77
C VAL A 107 5.44 -12.09 -20.32
N ARG A 108 4.16 -12.16 -20.66
CA ARG A 108 3.51 -13.39 -21.15
C ARG A 108 4.01 -13.82 -22.53
N GLU A 109 4.17 -12.87 -23.45
CA GLU A 109 4.62 -13.13 -24.81
C GLU A 109 6.06 -13.63 -24.87
N ARG A 110 6.91 -13.18 -23.94
CA ARG A 110 8.32 -13.61 -23.86
C ARG A 110 8.52 -14.91 -23.12
N ALA A 111 7.58 -15.29 -22.24
CA ALA A 111 7.74 -16.51 -21.48
C ALA A 111 7.63 -17.74 -22.40
N PRO A 112 8.67 -18.59 -22.46
CA PRO A 112 8.69 -19.76 -23.36
C PRO A 112 7.68 -20.84 -22.97
N SER A 113 7.12 -20.73 -21.79
CA SER A 113 6.08 -21.62 -21.29
C SER A 113 5.20 -20.93 -20.25
N ARG A 114 4.07 -21.55 -19.90
CA ARG A 114 3.17 -21.06 -18.83
C ARG A 114 3.60 -21.52 -17.42
N ARG A 115 4.80 -22.10 -17.27
CA ARG A 115 5.31 -22.45 -15.94
C ARG A 115 5.65 -21.19 -15.15
N ALA A 116 5.32 -21.19 -13.87
CA ALA A 116 5.52 -20.03 -12.99
C ALA A 116 6.98 -19.52 -13.01
N ALA A 117 7.95 -20.43 -12.99
CA ALA A 117 9.37 -20.07 -13.05
C ALA A 117 9.75 -19.34 -14.35
N ALA A 118 9.20 -19.76 -15.50
CA ALA A 118 9.47 -19.11 -16.79
C ALA A 118 8.85 -17.72 -16.85
N ILE A 119 7.60 -17.55 -16.38
CA ILE A 119 6.93 -16.26 -16.31
C ILE A 119 7.69 -15.33 -15.34
N LEU A 120 8.09 -15.84 -14.17
CA LEU A 120 8.84 -15.07 -13.17
C LEU A 120 10.17 -14.56 -13.71
N ALA A 121 10.95 -15.39 -14.38
CA ALA A 121 12.23 -14.99 -14.98
C ALA A 121 12.02 -13.85 -16.00
N ASN A 122 11.02 -13.99 -16.89
CA ASN A 122 10.72 -12.96 -17.88
C ASN A 122 10.14 -11.68 -17.24
N MET A 123 9.39 -11.80 -16.16
CA MET A 123 8.90 -10.66 -15.40
C MET A 123 10.06 -9.86 -14.78
N HIS A 124 11.08 -10.53 -14.27
CA HIS A 124 12.29 -9.86 -13.76
C HIS A 124 13.03 -9.15 -14.88
N ALA A 125 13.25 -9.80 -16.02
CA ALA A 125 13.86 -9.17 -17.18
C ALA A 125 13.09 -7.93 -17.64
N VAL A 126 11.77 -8.02 -17.78
CA VAL A 126 10.94 -6.88 -18.21
C VAL A 126 10.93 -5.77 -17.17
N LEU A 127 10.63 -6.06 -15.89
CA LEU A 127 10.43 -5.00 -14.90
C LEU A 127 11.74 -4.37 -14.41
N PHE A 128 12.77 -5.16 -14.19
CA PHE A 128 13.97 -4.67 -13.52
C PHE A 128 15.13 -4.40 -14.49
N GLU A 129 15.32 -5.22 -15.50
CA GLU A 129 16.43 -5.04 -16.44
C GLU A 129 16.07 -4.05 -17.55
N GLU A 130 14.86 -4.15 -18.14
CA GLU A 130 14.46 -3.30 -19.28
C GLU A 130 13.79 -2.00 -18.83
N GLU A 131 12.74 -2.08 -17.98
CA GLU A 131 12.02 -0.92 -17.47
C GLU A 131 12.77 -0.20 -16.34
N GLY A 132 13.65 -0.90 -15.64
CA GLY A 132 14.49 -0.34 -14.59
C GLY A 132 13.74 0.04 -13.32
N PHE A 133 12.63 -0.63 -12.99
CA PHE A 133 11.93 -0.39 -11.74
C PHE A 133 12.81 -0.67 -10.53
N GLY A 134 12.73 0.18 -9.51
CA GLY A 134 13.49 -0.01 -8.28
C GLY A 134 13.17 1.04 -7.22
N GLY A 135 13.75 0.87 -6.06
CA GLY A 135 13.58 1.77 -4.93
C GLY A 135 14.15 3.17 -5.19
N ASN A 136 13.49 4.19 -4.68
CA ASN A 136 14.02 5.55 -4.67
C ASN A 136 14.82 5.78 -3.38
N LEU A 137 16.10 5.43 -3.41
CA LEU A 137 16.98 5.59 -2.25
C LEU A 137 17.39 7.05 -2.02
N ASP A 138 17.57 7.82 -3.11
CA ASP A 138 18.04 9.20 -3.05
C ASP A 138 16.96 10.17 -2.54
N ARG A 139 15.69 9.89 -2.89
CA ARG A 139 14.53 10.70 -2.51
C ARG A 139 13.43 9.81 -1.90
N TYR A 140 13.80 9.06 -0.88
CA TYR A 140 12.87 8.11 -0.25
C TYR A 140 11.61 8.81 0.28
N TYR A 141 11.76 9.95 0.92
CA TYR A 141 10.68 10.77 1.50
C TYR A 141 10.08 11.73 0.45
N ASN A 142 9.54 11.18 -0.64
CA ASN A 142 8.83 11.94 -1.66
C ASN A 142 7.46 11.28 -1.91
N ALA A 143 6.37 12.08 -1.86
CA ALA A 143 5.00 11.58 -2.07
C ALA A 143 4.81 10.85 -3.41
N LEU A 144 5.51 11.28 -4.47
CA LEU A 144 5.45 10.65 -5.79
C LEU A 144 5.85 9.17 -5.77
N ASN A 145 6.65 8.74 -4.79
CA ASN A 145 7.01 7.33 -4.60
C ASN A 145 5.83 6.45 -4.15
N SER A 146 4.72 7.06 -3.72
CA SER A 146 3.49 6.37 -3.30
C SER A 146 2.40 6.36 -4.38
N TYR A 147 2.56 7.12 -5.47
CA TYR A 147 1.56 7.25 -6.51
C TYR A 147 1.89 6.38 -7.71
N ILE A 148 1.03 5.39 -8.00
CA ILE A 148 1.24 4.42 -9.09
C ILE A 148 1.56 5.09 -10.44
N PRO A 149 0.82 6.13 -10.89
CA PRO A 149 1.12 6.80 -12.17
C PRO A 149 2.50 7.46 -12.20
N ALA A 150 2.92 8.07 -11.08
CA ALA A 150 4.23 8.69 -10.98
C ALA A 150 5.36 7.65 -11.03
N ILE A 151 5.16 6.49 -10.37
CA ILE A 151 6.12 5.39 -10.41
C ILE A 151 6.23 4.80 -11.80
N LEU A 152 5.12 4.69 -12.54
CA LEU A 152 5.15 4.24 -13.94
C LEU A 152 5.93 5.19 -14.85
N ASN A 153 6.07 6.47 -14.50
CA ASN A 153 6.88 7.43 -15.23
C ASN A 153 8.35 7.41 -14.79
N THR A 154 8.58 7.43 -13.48
CA THR A 154 9.93 7.58 -12.91
C THR A 154 10.67 6.26 -12.73
N ARG A 155 9.97 5.14 -12.74
CA ARG A 155 10.47 3.79 -12.41
C ARG A 155 11.00 3.69 -10.97
N ARG A 156 10.67 4.65 -10.12
CA ARG A 156 11.11 4.73 -8.72
C ARG A 156 9.92 4.82 -7.78
N GLY A 157 9.95 4.03 -6.69
CA GLY A 157 8.84 3.98 -5.75
C GLY A 157 9.25 3.51 -4.35
N LEU A 158 8.27 3.46 -3.45
CA LEU A 158 8.40 2.85 -2.12
C LEU A 158 8.24 1.32 -2.20
N PRO A 159 8.72 0.58 -1.18
CA PRO A 159 8.57 -0.88 -1.14
C PRO A 159 7.13 -1.36 -1.36
N VAL A 160 6.14 -0.75 -0.71
CA VAL A 160 4.74 -1.15 -0.79
C VAL A 160 4.12 -0.92 -2.17
N THR A 161 4.45 0.18 -2.84
CA THR A 161 3.90 0.54 -4.15
C THR A 161 4.57 -0.21 -5.29
N LEU A 162 5.89 -0.43 -5.22
CA LEU A 162 6.60 -1.31 -6.15
C LEU A 162 6.12 -2.76 -6.04
N SER A 163 5.86 -3.23 -4.81
CA SER A 163 5.27 -4.55 -4.58
C SER A 163 3.84 -4.66 -5.14
N LEU A 164 3.07 -3.57 -5.14
CA LEU A 164 1.74 -3.56 -5.77
C LEU A 164 1.84 -3.66 -7.29
N ILE A 165 2.69 -2.86 -7.92
CA ILE A 165 2.94 -2.94 -9.37
C ILE A 165 3.40 -4.35 -9.75
N TYR A 166 4.35 -4.91 -9.00
CA TYR A 166 4.85 -6.27 -9.20
C TYR A 166 3.73 -7.31 -9.09
N LYS A 167 2.88 -7.20 -8.05
CA LYS A 167 1.73 -8.10 -7.86
C LYS A 167 0.76 -8.02 -9.04
N VAL A 168 0.38 -6.83 -9.47
CA VAL A 168 -0.59 -6.62 -10.56
C VAL A 168 -0.06 -7.20 -11.87
N VAL A 169 1.14 -6.80 -12.28
CA VAL A 169 1.76 -7.28 -13.52
C VAL A 169 1.90 -8.81 -13.50
N GLY A 170 2.39 -9.37 -12.39
CA GLY A 170 2.59 -10.80 -12.27
C GLY A 170 1.28 -11.61 -12.24
N GLN A 171 0.25 -11.13 -11.54
CA GLN A 171 -1.05 -11.82 -11.52
C GLN A 171 -1.73 -11.79 -12.90
N TRP A 172 -1.67 -10.68 -13.60
CA TRP A 172 -2.18 -10.61 -14.97
C TRP A 172 -1.34 -11.43 -15.96
N ALA A 173 -0.06 -11.65 -15.66
CA ALA A 173 0.78 -12.58 -16.42
C ALA A 173 0.51 -14.06 -16.09
N GLY A 174 -0.23 -14.37 -15.02
CA GLY A 174 -0.62 -15.73 -14.62
C GLY A 174 0.12 -16.28 -13.39
N LEU A 175 0.82 -15.42 -12.64
CA LEU A 175 1.47 -15.81 -11.38
C LEU A 175 0.51 -15.66 -10.18
N THR A 176 0.73 -16.45 -9.14
CA THR A 176 0.09 -16.25 -7.83
C THR A 176 1.06 -15.48 -6.94
N ILE A 177 0.68 -14.24 -6.59
CA ILE A 177 1.54 -13.33 -5.81
C ILE A 177 0.79 -12.80 -4.59
N GLN A 178 1.47 -12.82 -3.44
CA GLN A 178 0.98 -12.27 -2.19
C GLN A 178 2.00 -11.26 -1.63
N GLY A 179 1.52 -10.23 -0.94
CA GLY A 179 2.39 -9.29 -0.23
C GLY A 179 3.02 -9.91 1.03
N ILE A 180 4.01 -9.23 1.55
CA ILE A 180 4.62 -9.43 2.87
C ILE A 180 4.76 -8.05 3.50
N ASN A 181 3.88 -7.73 4.46
CA ASN A 181 3.86 -6.43 5.14
C ASN A 181 4.70 -6.48 6.42
N ALA A 182 6.01 -6.41 6.27
CA ALA A 182 6.94 -6.46 7.37
C ALA A 182 7.19 -5.07 8.01
N PRO A 183 7.67 -5.02 9.27
CA PRO A 183 8.08 -3.77 9.92
C PRO A 183 9.14 -3.03 9.11
N GLY A 184 8.87 -1.78 8.77
CA GLY A 184 9.80 -0.91 8.01
C GLY A 184 9.95 -1.26 6.52
N HIS A 185 9.45 -2.40 6.05
CA HIS A 185 9.62 -2.83 4.67
C HIS A 185 8.39 -3.55 4.11
N PHE A 186 8.35 -3.70 2.78
CA PHE A 186 7.31 -4.45 2.09
C PHE A 186 7.95 -5.27 0.96
N MET A 187 7.63 -6.54 0.92
CA MET A 187 8.10 -7.50 -0.08
C MET A 187 6.91 -8.26 -0.67
N VAL A 188 7.18 -9.18 -1.56
CA VAL A 188 6.18 -10.13 -2.06
C VAL A 188 6.67 -11.56 -1.95
N ARG A 189 5.74 -12.50 -2.04
CA ARG A 189 6.04 -13.90 -2.30
C ARG A 189 5.30 -14.37 -3.54
N VAL A 190 5.97 -15.16 -4.36
CA VAL A 190 5.48 -15.72 -5.61
C VAL A 190 5.37 -17.23 -5.48
N ARG A 191 4.24 -17.81 -5.86
CA ARG A 191 4.09 -19.26 -5.89
C ARG A 191 4.77 -19.82 -7.13
N CYS A 192 5.80 -20.64 -6.92
CA CYS A 192 6.47 -21.39 -7.96
C CYS A 192 6.33 -22.88 -7.68
N ASP A 193 5.53 -23.55 -8.45
CA ASP A 193 5.15 -24.96 -8.24
C ASP A 193 4.67 -25.17 -6.78
N ASP A 194 5.37 -25.96 -5.98
CA ASP A 194 4.95 -26.30 -4.61
C ASP A 194 5.55 -25.42 -3.51
N HIS A 195 6.34 -24.40 -3.87
CA HIS A 195 6.99 -23.54 -2.88
C HIS A 195 6.75 -22.05 -3.14
N TRP A 196 7.00 -21.25 -2.11
CA TRP A 196 6.94 -19.80 -2.17
C TRP A 196 8.34 -19.21 -2.23
N MET A 197 8.58 -18.32 -3.20
CA MET A 197 9.81 -17.55 -3.34
C MET A 197 9.55 -16.13 -2.85
N ILE A 198 10.41 -15.61 -1.98
CA ILE A 198 10.34 -14.21 -1.53
C ILE A 198 11.09 -13.35 -2.54
N VAL A 199 10.47 -12.26 -2.96
CA VAL A 199 11.04 -11.31 -3.91
C VAL A 199 10.94 -9.90 -3.31
N ASP A 200 11.98 -9.11 -3.48
CA ASP A 200 12.04 -7.72 -3.05
C ASP A 200 12.05 -6.76 -4.25
N PRO A 201 10.90 -6.23 -4.68
CA PRO A 201 10.82 -5.32 -5.80
C PRO A 201 11.55 -4.00 -5.59
N PHE A 202 11.71 -3.56 -4.33
CA PHE A 202 12.43 -2.33 -4.01
C PHE A 202 13.93 -2.46 -4.32
N PHE A 203 14.50 -3.63 -4.11
CA PHE A 203 15.88 -3.94 -4.45
C PHE A 203 16.01 -4.70 -5.78
N GLY A 204 15.29 -4.24 -6.82
CA GLY A 204 15.42 -4.75 -8.18
C GLY A 204 14.97 -6.21 -8.35
N GLY A 205 13.99 -6.66 -7.59
CA GLY A 205 13.46 -8.02 -7.69
C GLY A 205 14.37 -9.09 -7.08
N GLN A 206 15.26 -8.73 -6.18
CA GLN A 206 16.15 -9.70 -5.55
C GLN A 206 15.34 -10.83 -4.90
N MET A 207 15.63 -12.06 -5.29
CA MET A 207 15.06 -13.26 -4.66
C MET A 207 15.79 -13.55 -3.35
N LEU A 208 15.01 -13.87 -2.31
CA LEU A 208 15.52 -14.07 -0.96
C LEU A 208 15.04 -15.41 -0.40
N THR A 209 15.93 -16.08 0.29
CA THR A 209 15.56 -17.12 1.24
C THR A 209 14.86 -16.48 2.45
N ARG A 210 14.19 -17.30 3.25
CA ARG A 210 13.56 -16.83 4.49
C ARG A 210 14.58 -16.17 5.43
N SER A 211 15.79 -16.71 5.55
CA SER A 211 16.85 -16.16 6.38
C SER A 211 17.28 -14.79 5.89
N GLU A 212 17.58 -14.67 4.59
CA GLU A 212 17.99 -13.40 3.97
C GLU A 212 16.91 -12.32 4.07
N ALA A 213 15.62 -12.70 4.00
CA ALA A 213 14.51 -11.77 4.22
C ALA A 213 14.56 -11.19 5.65
N PHE A 214 14.74 -12.05 6.67
CA PHE A 214 14.89 -11.57 8.05
C PHE A 214 16.15 -10.73 8.24
N ASP A 215 17.28 -11.11 7.65
CA ASP A 215 18.54 -10.34 7.75
C ASP A 215 18.40 -8.96 7.10
N ARG A 216 17.60 -8.86 6.05
CA ARG A 216 17.22 -7.57 5.44
C ARG A 216 16.37 -6.73 6.39
N LEU A 217 15.35 -7.33 7.00
CA LEU A 217 14.49 -6.65 7.95
C LEU A 217 15.26 -6.18 9.17
N ASP A 218 16.20 -6.96 9.70
CA ASP A 218 17.09 -6.56 10.80
C ASP A 218 17.92 -5.33 10.45
N ARG A 219 18.48 -5.30 9.23
CA ARG A 219 19.26 -4.15 8.74
C ARG A 219 18.40 -2.89 8.62
N ILE A 220 17.16 -3.02 8.13
CA ILE A 220 16.23 -1.90 7.99
C ILE A 220 15.76 -1.40 9.37
N ALA A 221 15.47 -2.31 10.31
CA ALA A 221 15.04 -1.99 11.67
C ALA A 221 16.18 -1.48 12.56
N GLY A 222 17.43 -1.68 12.16
CA GLY A 222 18.63 -1.36 12.96
C GLY A 222 18.80 -2.27 14.19
N LYS A 223 18.06 -3.37 14.27
CA LYS A 223 18.10 -4.34 15.38
C LYS A 223 17.56 -5.70 14.92
N PRO A 224 17.97 -6.79 15.58
CA PRO A 224 17.38 -8.10 15.34
C PRO A 224 15.86 -8.10 15.61
N LEU A 225 15.09 -8.66 14.69
CA LEU A 225 13.65 -8.88 14.83
C LEU A 225 13.36 -10.33 15.22
N PRO A 226 12.26 -10.60 15.93
CA PRO A 226 11.84 -11.96 16.21
C PRO A 226 11.65 -12.77 14.93
N ARG A 227 12.19 -14.01 14.87
CA ARG A 227 12.10 -14.90 13.69
C ARG A 227 10.73 -15.60 13.60
N HIS A 228 9.64 -14.91 13.95
CA HIS A 228 8.28 -15.45 13.87
C HIS A 228 7.72 -15.40 12.44
N GLY A 229 6.97 -16.45 12.08
CA GLY A 229 6.34 -16.56 10.76
C GLY A 229 5.40 -15.41 10.44
N ASP A 230 4.78 -14.84 11.45
CA ASP A 230 3.80 -13.75 11.34
C ASP A 230 4.38 -12.47 10.70
N LEU A 231 5.69 -12.21 10.88
CA LEU A 231 6.36 -11.08 10.24
C LEU A 231 6.46 -11.21 8.72
N LEU A 232 6.28 -12.42 8.19
CA LEU A 232 6.25 -12.70 6.75
C LEU A 232 4.84 -13.13 6.29
N ALA A 233 3.81 -12.89 7.10
CA ALA A 233 2.44 -13.23 6.76
C ALA A 233 1.92 -12.34 5.61
N ALA A 234 0.99 -12.90 4.83
CA ALA A 234 0.34 -12.16 3.77
C ALA A 234 -0.67 -11.18 4.35
N PRO A 235 -0.57 -9.88 4.03
CA PRO A 235 -1.57 -8.90 4.42
C PRO A 235 -2.84 -9.04 3.58
N THR A 236 -3.96 -8.58 4.14
CA THR A 236 -5.16 -8.29 3.34
C THR A 236 -4.91 -7.11 2.39
N HIS A 237 -5.73 -6.94 1.37
CA HIS A 237 -5.65 -5.77 0.50
C HIS A 237 -5.97 -4.47 1.25
N GLN A 238 -6.85 -4.52 2.26
CA GLN A 238 -7.09 -3.40 3.17
C GLN A 238 -5.81 -2.99 3.92
N GLN A 239 -5.09 -3.95 4.50
CA GLN A 239 -3.81 -3.69 5.16
C GLN A 239 -2.75 -3.13 4.20
N TRP A 240 -2.81 -3.50 2.93
CA TRP A 240 -1.94 -2.93 1.89
C TRP A 240 -2.21 -1.44 1.69
N LEU A 241 -3.49 -1.06 1.52
CA LEU A 241 -3.88 0.36 1.41
C LEU A 241 -3.58 1.16 2.68
N VAL A 242 -3.84 0.57 3.86
CA VAL A 242 -3.48 1.20 5.15
C VAL A 242 -1.98 1.52 5.19
N ARG A 243 -1.12 0.64 4.64
CA ARG A 243 0.32 0.90 4.57
C ARG A 243 0.66 2.04 3.63
N ILE A 244 0.02 2.13 2.44
CA ILE A 244 0.23 3.24 1.49
C ILE A 244 -0.22 4.56 2.12
N LEU A 245 -1.45 4.61 2.66
CA LEU A 245 -1.99 5.79 3.31
C LEU A 245 -1.17 6.20 4.55
N GLY A 246 -0.71 5.22 5.33
CA GLY A 246 0.15 5.46 6.49
C GLY A 246 1.48 6.11 6.13
N ASN A 247 2.12 5.67 5.05
CA ASN A 247 3.35 6.29 4.55
C ASN A 247 3.13 7.74 4.12
N LEU A 248 2.03 8.03 3.40
CA LEU A 248 1.68 9.40 2.98
C LEU A 248 1.35 10.28 4.18
N ARG A 249 0.55 9.78 5.15
CA ARG A 249 0.21 10.52 6.36
C ARG A 249 1.46 10.88 7.18
N GLN A 250 2.40 9.94 7.33
CA GLN A 250 3.67 10.21 8.02
C GLN A 250 4.49 11.26 7.30
N LEU A 251 4.57 11.18 5.97
CA LEU A 251 5.28 12.17 5.15
C LEU A 251 4.65 13.55 5.28
N PHE A 252 3.34 13.68 5.09
CA PHE A 252 2.62 14.96 5.17
C PHE A 252 2.63 15.57 6.57
N THR A 253 2.67 14.73 7.62
CA THR A 253 2.90 15.19 8.99
C THR A 253 4.28 15.84 9.13
N ASN A 254 5.32 15.19 8.59
CA ASN A 254 6.69 15.70 8.68
C ASN A 254 6.90 16.98 7.84
N GLU A 255 6.19 17.11 6.72
CA GLU A 255 6.23 18.28 5.83
C GLU A 255 5.28 19.42 6.25
N GLY A 256 4.41 19.20 7.25
CA GLY A 256 3.40 20.17 7.68
C GLY A 256 2.27 20.40 6.67
N ARG A 257 2.04 19.50 5.75
CA ARG A 257 1.00 19.54 4.71
C ARG A 257 -0.35 19.09 5.29
N ARG A 258 -1.03 20.02 5.93
CA ARG A 258 -2.22 19.70 6.75
C ARG A 258 -3.41 19.21 5.93
N ASP A 259 -3.65 19.81 4.76
CA ASP A 259 -4.79 19.45 3.91
C ASP A 259 -4.61 18.07 3.29
N ASP A 260 -3.41 17.75 2.81
CA ASP A 260 -3.10 16.42 2.31
C ASP A 260 -3.14 15.34 3.42
N LEU A 261 -2.69 15.70 4.64
CA LEU A 261 -2.81 14.80 5.79
C LEU A 261 -4.28 14.51 6.13
N ALA A 262 -5.12 15.54 6.09
CA ALA A 262 -6.55 15.40 6.32
C ALA A 262 -7.21 14.55 5.23
N ALA A 263 -6.87 14.78 3.96
CA ALA A 263 -7.35 13.98 2.83
C ALA A 263 -6.98 12.49 2.98
N MET A 264 -5.73 12.17 3.31
CA MET A 264 -5.32 10.76 3.54
C MET A 264 -6.00 10.16 4.78
N THR A 265 -6.36 10.99 5.74
CA THR A 265 -7.13 10.55 6.92
C THR A 265 -8.57 10.23 6.56
N GLU A 266 -9.22 11.03 5.71
CA GLU A 266 -10.56 10.75 5.16
C GLU A 266 -10.58 9.43 4.38
N LEU A 267 -9.62 9.21 3.49
CA LEU A 267 -9.51 7.94 2.76
C LEU A 267 -9.28 6.74 3.70
N THR A 268 -8.51 6.95 4.79
CA THR A 268 -8.31 5.90 5.80
C THR A 268 -9.60 5.59 6.56
N GLN A 269 -10.41 6.61 6.87
CA GLN A 269 -11.71 6.44 7.53
C GLN A 269 -12.69 5.68 6.63
N ALA A 270 -12.80 6.06 5.36
CA ALA A 270 -13.62 5.36 4.38
C ALA A 270 -13.20 3.88 4.24
N LEU A 271 -11.89 3.60 4.19
CA LEU A 271 -11.35 2.24 4.11
C LEU A 271 -11.70 1.39 5.34
N ASN A 272 -11.77 1.98 6.54
CA ASN A 272 -12.07 1.28 7.78
C ASN A 272 -13.57 1.11 8.05
N ALA A 273 -14.44 1.74 7.25
CA ALA A 273 -15.89 1.63 7.35
C ALA A 273 -16.44 0.38 6.63
N VAL A 274 -15.61 -0.31 5.85
CA VAL A 274 -15.91 -1.54 5.09
C VAL A 274 -15.28 -2.74 5.79
#